data_ed96771018f15ac990a2fdb7573c3215
#
_entry.id   ed96771018f15ac990a2fdb7573c3215
#
_cell.length_a   1.000
_cell.length_b   1.000
_cell.length_c   1.000
_cell.angle_alpha   90.00
_cell.angle_beta   90.00
_cell.angle_gamma   90.00
#
_symmetry.space_group_name_H-M   'P 1'
#
loop_
_entity.id
_entity.type
_entity.pdbx_description
1 polymer ?
#
loop_
_entity_poly.entity_id
_entity_poly.type
_entity_poly.pdbx_seq_one_letter_code
_entity_poly.pdbx_strand_id
1 'polypeptide(L)'
;MMRFIKKLFSPIFALIGIQLVWLLVVFLWIYWFVGRHKEIRALAETYRLELAGRGLDWLVLVEGIVLLVIVLAGVYVIFVYWKRQSDLVIQQKNIMAQVTHELKSPLASIQLHLETIKLRNPPREKMERFLDTMLADTDRLNNLISNLLMAAKLEHRKRPPHYPVIDFTEFVGEFVDRKRARLPEGGNLTLEVEKGIKAHIDVEGMETILRNLFENAVLYSTASPELTVSLTKKGRNALLTFRDNGRGIAAKDLKKVFRMFYRVRSPGENIRGTGLGLHIVKSLIKDHGGQIRVASDGPGQGCAFIITLPLASDSRKGPTNA
;
A
#
# COMPACT_ATOMS: atom_id res chain seq x y z
N MET A 1 25.08 26.73 3.81
CA MET A 1 24.46 27.54 2.75
C MET A 1 23.62 26.71 1.77
N MET A 2 24.12 25.64 1.15
CA MET A 2 23.37 24.80 0.17
C MET A 2 22.12 24.07 0.71
N ARG A 3 22.07 23.67 2.00
CA ARG A 3 20.90 23.07 2.65
C ARG A 3 19.75 24.08 2.90
N PHE A 4 20.06 25.35 3.08
CA PHE A 4 19.07 26.42 3.28
C PHE A 4 18.38 26.77 1.94
N ILE A 5 19.14 26.82 0.85
CA ILE A 5 18.64 27.08 -0.52
C ILE A 5 17.70 25.96 -0.96
N LYS A 6 18.01 24.68 -0.67
CA LYS A 6 17.10 23.54 -0.96
C LYS A 6 15.80 23.58 -0.14
N LYS A 7 15.79 24.17 1.05
CA LYS A 7 14.57 24.37 1.84
C LYS A 7 13.73 25.53 1.26
N LEU A 8 14.35 26.60 0.75
CA LEU A 8 13.64 27.74 0.14
C LEU A 8 12.90 27.35 -1.15
N PHE A 9 13.40 26.34 -1.88
CA PHE A 9 12.76 25.76 -3.06
C PHE A 9 11.84 24.58 -2.74
N SER A 10 11.47 24.38 -1.46
CA SER A 10 10.43 23.40 -1.18
C SER A 10 9.09 23.92 -1.70
N PRO A 11 8.23 23.05 -2.26
CA PRO A 11 6.94 23.46 -2.82
C PRO A 11 6.03 24.18 -1.82
N ILE A 12 6.24 23.94 -0.54
CA ILE A 12 5.52 24.64 0.54
C ILE A 12 5.92 26.12 0.62
N PHE A 13 7.23 26.44 0.55
CA PHE A 13 7.69 27.82 0.57
C PHE A 13 7.32 28.58 -0.70
N ALA A 14 7.33 27.90 -1.85
CA ALA A 14 6.84 28.48 -3.11
C ALA A 14 5.33 28.82 -3.01
N LEU A 15 4.51 27.91 -2.47
CA LEU A 15 3.09 28.15 -2.23
C LEU A 15 2.86 29.32 -1.27
N ILE A 16 3.57 29.33 -0.13
CA ILE A 16 3.49 30.43 0.84
C ILE A 16 3.90 31.76 0.18
N GLY A 17 4.97 31.77 -0.62
CA GLY A 17 5.43 32.95 -1.35
C GLY A 17 4.37 33.47 -2.34
N ILE A 18 3.78 32.56 -3.13
CA ILE A 18 2.69 32.92 -4.06
C ILE A 18 1.50 33.49 -3.30
N GLN A 19 1.09 32.86 -2.19
CA GLN A 19 -0.03 33.36 -1.38
C GLN A 19 0.25 34.73 -0.76
N LEU A 20 1.47 34.97 -0.27
CA LEU A 20 1.86 36.30 0.26
C LEU A 20 1.84 37.36 -0.82
N VAL A 21 2.33 37.08 -2.03
CA VAL A 21 2.26 38.01 -3.17
C VAL A 21 0.81 38.32 -3.53
N TRP A 22 -0.06 37.30 -3.58
CA TRP A 22 -1.48 37.53 -3.85
C TRP A 22 -2.18 38.33 -2.76
N LEU A 23 -1.91 38.05 -1.49
CA LEU A 23 -2.44 38.86 -0.38
C LEU A 23 -1.98 40.33 -0.49
N LEU A 24 -0.73 40.58 -0.88
CA LEU A 24 -0.22 41.92 -1.11
C LEU A 24 -0.95 42.60 -2.28
N VAL A 25 -1.14 41.90 -3.39
CA VAL A 25 -1.88 42.41 -4.56
C VAL A 25 -3.32 42.81 -4.20
N VAL A 26 -4.00 41.93 -3.41
CA VAL A 26 -5.35 42.21 -2.89
C VAL A 26 -5.36 43.45 -2.00
N PHE A 27 -4.42 43.50 -1.07
CA PHE A 27 -4.31 44.64 -0.15
C PHE A 27 -4.09 45.95 -0.94
N LEU A 28 -3.17 45.96 -1.92
CA LEU A 28 -2.91 47.10 -2.78
C LEU A 28 -4.15 47.47 -3.64
N TRP A 29 -4.88 46.46 -4.14
CA TRP A 29 -6.10 46.70 -4.92
C TRP A 29 -7.21 47.28 -4.04
N ILE A 30 -7.45 46.76 -2.84
CA ILE A 30 -8.41 47.32 -1.88
C ILE A 30 -8.03 48.76 -1.51
N TYR A 31 -6.75 48.97 -1.18
CA TYR A 31 -6.24 50.34 -0.84
C TYR A 31 -6.46 51.32 -1.97
N TRP A 32 -6.11 50.97 -3.21
CA TRP A 32 -6.32 51.77 -4.39
C TRP A 32 -7.81 52.03 -4.64
N PHE A 33 -8.63 51.01 -4.58
CA PHE A 33 -10.08 51.09 -4.79
C PHE A 33 -10.75 52.05 -3.79
N VAL A 34 -10.43 51.88 -2.48
CA VAL A 34 -10.98 52.77 -1.43
C VAL A 34 -10.49 54.19 -1.59
N GLY A 35 -9.23 54.39 -1.96
CA GLY A 35 -8.67 55.73 -2.23
C GLY A 35 -9.36 56.42 -3.41
N ARG A 36 -9.47 55.71 -4.53
CA ARG A 36 -10.12 56.21 -5.75
C ARG A 36 -11.60 56.55 -5.56
N HIS A 37 -12.26 55.72 -4.76
CA HIS A 37 -13.68 55.94 -4.42
C HIS A 37 -13.90 57.19 -3.58
N LYS A 38 -13.00 57.50 -2.64
CA LYS A 38 -13.03 58.74 -1.87
C LYS A 38 -12.82 59.96 -2.74
N GLU A 39 -11.87 59.95 -3.70
CA GLU A 39 -11.62 61.03 -4.63
C GLU A 39 -12.83 61.31 -5.53
N ILE A 40 -13.45 60.27 -6.09
CA ILE A 40 -14.64 60.39 -6.95
C ILE A 40 -15.79 60.97 -6.16
N ARG A 41 -16.01 60.60 -4.91
CA ARG A 41 -17.05 61.19 -4.06
C ARG A 41 -16.79 62.65 -3.75
N ALA A 42 -15.57 63.02 -3.41
CA ALA A 42 -15.19 64.40 -3.15
C ALA A 42 -15.42 65.32 -4.39
N LEU A 43 -15.09 64.81 -5.59
CA LEU A 43 -15.36 65.49 -6.85
C LEU A 43 -16.87 65.61 -7.11
N ALA A 44 -17.66 64.54 -6.89
CA ALA A 44 -19.11 64.56 -7.08
C ALA A 44 -19.83 65.59 -6.14
N GLU A 45 -19.39 65.65 -4.90
CA GLU A 45 -19.88 66.67 -3.95
C GLU A 45 -19.53 68.12 -4.39
N THR A 46 -18.32 68.33 -4.91
CA THR A 46 -17.86 69.61 -5.39
C THR A 46 -18.68 70.13 -6.60
N TYR A 47 -19.06 69.23 -7.52
CA TYR A 47 -19.80 69.51 -8.72
C TYR A 47 -21.32 69.34 -8.60
N ARG A 48 -21.86 69.03 -7.40
CA ARG A 48 -23.30 68.76 -7.16
C ARG A 48 -23.90 67.75 -8.12
N LEU A 49 -23.11 66.75 -8.52
CA LEU A 49 -23.58 65.66 -9.36
C LEU A 49 -24.25 64.58 -8.50
N GLU A 50 -25.50 64.22 -8.79
CA GLU A 50 -26.14 63.06 -8.21
C GLU A 50 -25.49 61.79 -8.80
N LEU A 51 -24.56 61.19 -8.07
CA LEU A 51 -24.04 59.86 -8.42
C LEU A 51 -25.06 58.81 -7.94
N ALA A 52 -25.91 58.39 -8.87
CA ALA A 52 -26.74 57.21 -8.68
C ALA A 52 -25.81 55.97 -8.57
N GLY A 53 -25.54 55.47 -7.34
CA GLY A 53 -24.79 54.24 -7.32
C GLY A 53 -24.13 53.78 -6.03
N ARG A 54 -24.79 53.92 -4.84
CA ARG A 54 -24.28 53.24 -3.63
C ARG A 54 -24.22 51.73 -3.73
N GLY A 55 -24.95 51.12 -4.71
CA GLY A 55 -24.99 49.65 -4.89
C GLY A 55 -23.92 49.08 -5.82
N LEU A 56 -23.47 49.86 -6.82
CA LEU A 56 -22.53 49.37 -7.85
C LEU A 56 -21.13 49.14 -7.30
N ASP A 57 -20.70 49.96 -6.34
CA ASP A 57 -19.37 49.92 -5.74
C ASP A 57 -19.15 48.68 -4.91
N TRP A 58 -20.18 48.26 -4.14
CA TRP A 58 -20.14 47.01 -3.38
C TRP A 58 -20.11 45.78 -4.27
N LEU A 59 -20.79 45.82 -5.41
CA LEU A 59 -20.86 44.72 -6.35
C LEU A 59 -19.49 44.45 -6.97
N VAL A 60 -18.75 45.46 -7.37
CA VAL A 60 -17.38 45.34 -7.90
C VAL A 60 -16.41 44.81 -6.84
N LEU A 61 -16.55 45.27 -5.58
CA LEU A 61 -15.70 44.79 -4.48
C LEU A 61 -15.98 43.34 -4.18
N VAL A 62 -17.24 42.94 -4.12
CA VAL A 62 -17.65 41.51 -3.89
C VAL A 62 -17.18 40.65 -5.04
N GLU A 63 -17.35 41.08 -6.31
CA GLU A 63 -16.89 40.37 -7.49
C GLU A 63 -15.36 40.13 -7.45
N GLY A 64 -14.58 41.17 -7.11
CA GLY A 64 -13.14 41.07 -6.97
C GLY A 64 -12.71 40.09 -5.87
N ILE A 65 -13.39 40.11 -4.71
CA ILE A 65 -13.11 39.16 -3.62
C ILE A 65 -13.47 37.71 -4.02
N VAL A 66 -14.62 37.50 -4.67
CA VAL A 66 -15.05 36.18 -5.15
C VAL A 66 -14.03 35.62 -6.15
N LEU A 67 -13.63 36.46 -7.13
CA LEU A 67 -12.65 36.05 -8.14
C LEU A 67 -11.31 35.67 -7.50
N LEU A 68 -10.88 36.43 -6.50
CA LEU A 68 -9.68 36.15 -5.75
C LEU A 68 -9.78 34.81 -5.02
N VAL A 69 -10.88 34.53 -4.32
CA VAL A 69 -11.09 33.27 -3.59
C VAL A 69 -11.05 32.11 -4.58
N ILE A 70 -11.66 32.25 -5.76
CA ILE A 70 -11.62 31.22 -6.81
C ILE A 70 -10.18 30.96 -7.27
N VAL A 71 -9.39 31.99 -7.50
CA VAL A 71 -7.98 31.84 -7.91
C VAL A 71 -7.15 31.17 -6.83
N LEU A 72 -7.30 31.59 -5.57
CA LEU A 72 -6.60 30.95 -4.45
C LEU A 72 -6.99 29.47 -4.28
N ALA A 73 -8.28 29.15 -4.42
CA ALA A 73 -8.76 27.78 -4.39
C ALA A 73 -8.16 26.95 -5.54
N GLY A 74 -8.09 27.51 -6.75
CA GLY A 74 -7.48 26.88 -7.91
C GLY A 74 -6.00 26.57 -7.69
N VAL A 75 -5.23 27.55 -7.21
CA VAL A 75 -3.81 27.37 -6.87
C VAL A 75 -3.61 26.29 -5.79
N TYR A 76 -4.47 26.28 -4.77
CA TYR A 76 -4.43 25.25 -3.72
C TYR A 76 -4.69 23.83 -4.29
N VAL A 77 -5.69 23.68 -5.16
CA VAL A 77 -6.01 22.41 -5.82
C VAL A 77 -4.83 21.92 -6.66
N ILE A 78 -4.24 22.81 -7.47
CA ILE A 78 -3.05 22.50 -8.30
C ILE A 78 -1.89 22.06 -7.41
N PHE A 79 -1.65 22.76 -6.30
CA PHE A 79 -0.59 22.40 -5.36
C PHE A 79 -0.79 21.02 -4.73
N VAL A 80 -2.02 20.71 -4.28
CA VAL A 80 -2.35 19.40 -3.71
C VAL A 80 -2.16 18.30 -4.75
N TYR A 81 -2.62 18.53 -5.98
CA TYR A 81 -2.44 17.60 -7.09
C TYR A 81 -0.96 17.36 -7.42
N TRP A 82 -0.18 18.43 -7.54
CA TRP A 82 1.27 18.36 -7.82
C TRP A 82 2.04 17.65 -6.69
N LYS A 83 1.71 17.95 -5.44
CA LYS A 83 2.30 17.26 -4.29
C LYS A 83 2.02 15.76 -4.34
N ARG A 84 0.78 15.38 -4.62
CA ARG A 84 0.38 13.97 -4.76
C ARG A 84 1.12 13.27 -5.89
N GLN A 85 1.28 13.94 -7.02
CA GLN A 85 2.03 13.43 -8.17
C GLN A 85 3.53 13.25 -7.83
N SER A 86 4.12 14.22 -7.15
CA SER A 86 5.52 14.15 -6.71
C SER A 86 5.75 12.98 -5.73
N ASP A 87 4.85 12.78 -4.77
CA ASP A 87 4.92 11.67 -3.83
C ASP A 87 4.85 10.31 -4.56
N LEU A 88 4.01 10.18 -5.59
CA LEU A 88 3.93 8.97 -6.42
C LEU A 88 5.24 8.71 -7.18
N VAL A 89 5.85 9.73 -7.79
CA VAL A 89 7.14 9.60 -8.48
C VAL A 89 8.26 9.19 -7.53
N ILE A 90 8.29 9.75 -6.33
CA ILE A 90 9.27 9.37 -5.30
C ILE A 90 9.06 7.91 -4.87
N GLN A 91 7.81 7.50 -4.68
CA GLN A 91 7.48 6.10 -4.36
C GLN A 91 7.94 5.15 -5.47
N GLN A 92 7.67 5.47 -6.74
CA GLN A 92 8.13 4.66 -7.89
C GLN A 92 9.66 4.53 -7.92
N LYS A 93 10.40 5.63 -7.72
CA LYS A 93 11.86 5.61 -7.66
C LYS A 93 12.38 4.74 -6.52
N ASN A 94 11.77 4.84 -5.34
CA ASN A 94 12.14 4.02 -4.18
C ASN A 94 11.86 2.54 -4.44
N ILE A 95 10.75 2.20 -5.09
CA ILE A 95 10.40 0.84 -5.50
C ILE A 95 11.47 0.30 -6.45
N MET A 96 11.80 1.04 -7.51
CA MET A 96 12.82 0.61 -8.48
C MET A 96 14.20 0.42 -7.85
N ALA A 97 14.63 1.34 -6.97
CA ALA A 97 15.89 1.22 -6.25
C ALA A 97 15.92 -0.04 -5.37
N GLN A 98 14.81 -0.34 -4.69
CA GLN A 98 14.71 -1.50 -3.81
C GLN A 98 14.67 -2.81 -4.60
N VAL A 99 13.89 -2.88 -5.69
CA VAL A 99 13.87 -4.03 -6.62
C VAL A 99 15.28 -4.31 -7.13
N THR A 100 15.97 -3.29 -7.62
CA THR A 100 17.35 -3.42 -8.13
C THR A 100 18.29 -3.97 -7.06
N HIS A 101 18.18 -3.49 -5.83
CA HIS A 101 18.99 -3.97 -4.71
C HIS A 101 18.68 -5.44 -4.34
N GLU A 102 17.40 -5.81 -4.27
CA GLU A 102 16.96 -7.17 -3.93
C GLU A 102 17.28 -8.19 -5.04
N LEU A 103 17.38 -7.76 -6.31
CA LEU A 103 17.85 -8.59 -7.43
C LEU A 103 19.37 -8.72 -7.44
N LYS A 104 20.10 -7.64 -7.15
CA LYS A 104 21.57 -7.63 -7.23
C LYS A 104 22.22 -8.52 -6.17
N SER A 105 21.67 -8.59 -4.97
CA SER A 105 22.25 -9.38 -3.87
C SER A 105 22.35 -10.88 -4.18
N PRO A 106 21.27 -11.62 -4.53
CA PRO A 106 21.35 -13.03 -4.86
C PRO A 106 22.15 -13.28 -6.15
N LEU A 107 22.08 -12.38 -7.13
CA LEU A 107 22.86 -12.49 -8.36
C LEU A 107 24.37 -12.41 -8.08
N ALA A 108 24.78 -11.47 -7.22
CA ALA A 108 26.19 -11.37 -6.81
C ALA A 108 26.67 -12.58 -6.01
N SER A 109 25.78 -13.16 -5.18
CA SER A 109 26.05 -14.41 -4.44
C SER A 109 26.28 -15.59 -5.40
N ILE A 110 25.39 -15.77 -6.38
CA ILE A 110 25.51 -16.81 -7.41
C ILE A 110 26.82 -16.63 -8.19
N GLN A 111 27.11 -15.41 -8.64
CA GLN A 111 28.33 -15.11 -9.39
C GLN A 111 29.58 -15.41 -8.57
N LEU A 112 29.62 -14.99 -7.29
CA LEU A 112 30.77 -15.25 -6.41
C LEU A 112 31.02 -16.75 -6.19
N HIS A 113 29.96 -17.55 -5.98
CA HIS A 113 30.08 -18.99 -5.83
C HIS A 113 30.56 -19.66 -7.11
N LEU A 114 30.04 -19.25 -8.29
CA LEU A 114 30.50 -19.74 -9.58
C LEU A 114 31.98 -19.41 -9.84
N GLU A 115 32.40 -18.18 -9.59
CA GLU A 115 33.81 -17.76 -9.71
C GLU A 115 34.71 -18.52 -8.75
N THR A 116 34.25 -18.77 -7.51
CA THR A 116 35.00 -19.54 -6.51
C THR A 116 35.18 -20.99 -6.93
N ILE A 117 34.12 -21.63 -7.46
CA ILE A 117 34.20 -22.99 -7.99
C ILE A 117 35.19 -23.04 -9.15
N LYS A 118 35.06 -22.09 -10.10
CA LYS A 118 35.91 -22.07 -11.30
C LYS A 118 37.41 -21.83 -10.99
N LEU A 119 37.71 -20.93 -10.03
CA LEU A 119 39.08 -20.51 -9.75
C LEU A 119 39.79 -21.40 -8.72
N ARG A 120 39.05 -21.96 -7.75
CA ARG A 120 39.66 -22.63 -6.60
C ARG A 120 39.42 -24.14 -6.57
N ASN A 121 38.58 -24.68 -7.48
CA ASN A 121 38.19 -26.09 -7.51
C ASN A 121 38.01 -26.71 -6.11
N PRO A 122 37.04 -26.23 -5.30
CA PRO A 122 36.90 -26.62 -3.89
C PRO A 122 36.58 -28.10 -3.74
N PRO A 123 36.85 -28.71 -2.56
CA PRO A 123 36.45 -30.08 -2.26
C PRO A 123 34.94 -30.29 -2.51
N ARG A 124 34.56 -31.53 -2.87
CA ARG A 124 33.21 -31.90 -3.27
C ARG A 124 32.12 -31.42 -2.28
N GLU A 125 32.36 -31.60 -0.98
CA GLU A 125 31.44 -31.17 0.07
C GLU A 125 31.17 -29.62 0.04
N LYS A 126 32.23 -28.83 -0.18
CA LYS A 126 32.07 -27.35 -0.32
C LYS A 126 31.41 -26.96 -1.63
N MET A 127 31.65 -27.71 -2.69
CA MET A 127 31.03 -27.50 -3.99
C MET A 127 29.52 -27.76 -3.92
N GLU A 128 29.10 -28.84 -3.27
CA GLU A 128 27.69 -29.17 -3.04
C GLU A 128 26.99 -28.05 -2.25
N ARG A 129 27.59 -27.56 -1.17
CA ARG A 129 27.06 -26.40 -0.40
C ARG A 129 26.93 -25.13 -1.24
N PHE A 130 27.88 -24.85 -2.15
CA PHE A 130 27.79 -23.70 -3.05
C PHE A 130 26.67 -23.87 -4.06
N LEU A 131 26.49 -25.06 -4.63
CA LEU A 131 25.38 -25.39 -5.52
C LEU A 131 24.03 -25.23 -4.84
N ASP A 132 23.87 -25.75 -3.61
CA ASP A 132 22.65 -25.59 -2.83
C ASP A 132 22.33 -24.12 -2.55
N THR A 133 23.36 -23.32 -2.23
CA THR A 133 23.18 -21.87 -2.00
C THR A 133 22.76 -21.17 -3.30
N MET A 134 23.35 -21.50 -4.43
CA MET A 134 23.00 -20.91 -5.73
C MET A 134 21.60 -21.30 -6.17
N LEU A 135 21.18 -22.56 -5.93
CA LEU A 135 19.80 -23.00 -6.18
C LEU A 135 18.81 -22.22 -5.32
N ALA A 136 19.07 -22.07 -4.02
CA ALA A 136 18.22 -21.29 -3.12
C ALA A 136 18.14 -19.80 -3.53
N ASP A 137 19.24 -19.19 -3.98
CA ASP A 137 19.26 -17.82 -4.49
C ASP A 137 18.50 -17.69 -5.82
N THR A 138 18.56 -18.70 -6.69
CA THR A 138 17.80 -18.77 -7.95
C THR A 138 16.29 -18.86 -7.68
N ASP A 139 15.87 -19.71 -6.76
CA ASP A 139 14.46 -19.81 -6.34
C ASP A 139 13.95 -18.50 -5.73
N ARG A 140 14.80 -17.83 -4.97
CA ARG A 140 14.48 -16.50 -4.42
C ARG A 140 14.28 -15.46 -5.52
N LEU A 141 15.13 -15.44 -6.57
CA LEU A 141 15.00 -14.55 -7.73
C LEU A 141 13.70 -14.84 -8.48
N ASN A 142 13.37 -16.10 -8.75
CA ASN A 142 12.14 -16.49 -9.41
C ASN A 142 10.90 -16.06 -8.62
N ASN A 143 10.91 -16.23 -7.31
CA ASN A 143 9.83 -15.78 -6.44
C ASN A 143 9.69 -14.24 -6.45
N LEU A 144 10.79 -13.49 -6.45
CA LEU A 144 10.77 -12.03 -6.54
C LEU A 144 10.17 -11.56 -7.86
N ILE A 145 10.60 -12.15 -8.99
CA ILE A 145 10.10 -11.83 -10.34
C ILE A 145 8.60 -12.13 -10.42
N SER A 146 8.17 -13.31 -9.98
CA SER A 146 6.75 -13.71 -9.97
C SER A 146 5.89 -12.76 -9.15
N ASN A 147 6.38 -12.33 -7.99
CA ASN A 147 5.70 -11.37 -7.14
C ASN A 147 5.62 -9.97 -7.78
N LEU A 148 6.67 -9.52 -8.50
CA LEU A 148 6.66 -8.25 -9.24
C LEU A 148 5.65 -8.29 -10.40
N LEU A 149 5.64 -9.38 -11.17
CA LEU A 149 4.69 -9.56 -12.27
C LEU A 149 3.24 -9.62 -11.76
N MET A 150 3.01 -10.29 -10.63
CA MET A 150 1.69 -10.33 -10.01
C MET A 150 1.26 -8.95 -9.54
N ALA A 151 2.13 -8.20 -8.85
CA ALA A 151 1.84 -6.83 -8.41
C ALA A 151 1.50 -5.92 -9.60
N ALA A 152 2.27 -6.00 -10.70
CA ALA A 152 2.01 -5.23 -11.92
C ALA A 152 0.68 -5.60 -12.58
N LYS A 153 0.34 -6.88 -12.66
CA LYS A 153 -0.97 -7.35 -13.19
C LYS A 153 -2.14 -6.79 -12.37
N LEU A 154 -2.01 -6.77 -11.05
CA LEU A 154 -3.05 -6.28 -10.14
C LEU A 154 -3.26 -4.77 -10.22
N GLU A 155 -2.19 -3.97 -10.40
CA GLU A 155 -2.31 -2.51 -10.58
C GLU A 155 -3.06 -2.13 -11.87
N HIS A 156 -2.93 -2.90 -12.95
CA HIS A 156 -3.56 -2.62 -14.23
C HIS A 156 -4.98 -3.21 -14.39
N ARG A 157 -5.47 -3.96 -13.42
CA ARG A 157 -6.79 -4.59 -13.46
C ARG A 157 -7.90 -3.56 -13.24
N LYS A 158 -8.64 -3.23 -14.30
CA LYS A 158 -9.72 -2.23 -14.26
C LYS A 158 -11.04 -2.75 -13.67
N ARG A 159 -11.26 -4.06 -13.65
CA ARG A 159 -12.48 -4.70 -13.12
C ARG A 159 -12.14 -6.01 -12.41
N PRO A 160 -12.77 -6.30 -11.26
CA PRO A 160 -12.63 -7.61 -10.64
C PRO A 160 -13.20 -8.67 -11.61
N PRO A 161 -12.48 -9.77 -11.86
CA PRO A 161 -12.98 -10.86 -12.67
C PRO A 161 -14.14 -11.58 -11.96
N HIS A 162 -14.97 -12.27 -12.77
CA HIS A 162 -15.99 -13.13 -12.23
C HIS A 162 -15.34 -14.46 -11.86
N TYR A 163 -15.23 -14.75 -10.57
CA TYR A 163 -14.62 -15.98 -10.09
C TYR A 163 -15.67 -17.09 -9.92
N PRO A 164 -15.30 -18.37 -10.15
CA PRO A 164 -16.16 -19.50 -9.87
C PRO A 164 -16.50 -19.62 -8.39
N VAL A 165 -17.63 -20.21 -8.09
CA VAL A 165 -17.99 -20.61 -6.73
C VAL A 165 -17.32 -21.92 -6.42
N ILE A 166 -16.48 -21.96 -5.39
CA ILE A 166 -15.82 -23.18 -4.92
C ILE A 166 -16.18 -23.47 -3.46
N ASP A 167 -15.98 -24.71 -3.00
CA ASP A 167 -16.00 -25.05 -1.59
C ASP A 167 -14.70 -24.56 -0.95
N PHE A 168 -14.82 -23.43 -0.21
CA PHE A 168 -13.68 -22.78 0.40
C PHE A 168 -13.17 -23.57 1.61
N THR A 169 -14.05 -24.35 2.28
CA THR A 169 -13.64 -25.22 3.37
C THR A 169 -12.69 -26.33 2.89
N GLU A 170 -13.07 -27.00 1.81
CA GLU A 170 -12.28 -28.06 1.20
C GLU A 170 -10.93 -27.52 0.70
N PHE A 171 -10.96 -26.38 -0.03
CA PHE A 171 -9.76 -25.73 -0.56
C PHE A 171 -8.73 -25.38 0.53
N VAL A 172 -9.18 -24.76 1.66
CA VAL A 172 -8.30 -24.43 2.78
C VAL A 172 -7.79 -25.69 3.45
N GLY A 173 -8.62 -26.73 3.59
CA GLY A 173 -8.23 -28.03 4.15
C GLY A 173 -7.10 -28.69 3.37
N GLU A 174 -7.26 -28.82 2.05
CA GLU A 174 -6.24 -29.39 1.16
C GLU A 174 -4.93 -28.59 1.20
N PHE A 175 -5.02 -27.26 1.25
CA PHE A 175 -3.82 -26.42 1.38
C PHE A 175 -3.08 -26.72 2.68
N VAL A 176 -3.78 -26.76 3.81
CA VAL A 176 -3.19 -27.02 5.13
C VAL A 176 -2.55 -28.40 5.17
N ASP A 177 -3.20 -29.42 4.63
CA ASP A 177 -2.67 -30.79 4.61
C ASP A 177 -1.37 -30.90 3.78
N ARG A 178 -1.32 -30.24 2.60
CA ARG A 178 -0.09 -30.16 1.80
C ARG A 178 1.05 -29.42 2.55
N LYS A 179 0.73 -28.42 3.38
CA LYS A 179 1.74 -27.62 4.10
C LYS A 179 2.22 -28.25 5.40
N ARG A 180 1.44 -29.12 6.03
CA ARG A 180 1.87 -29.90 7.21
C ARG A 180 3.17 -30.64 6.96
N ALA A 181 3.29 -31.31 5.81
CA ALA A 181 4.47 -32.05 5.43
C ALA A 181 5.74 -31.19 5.19
N ARG A 182 5.58 -29.86 5.11
CA ARG A 182 6.67 -28.90 4.82
C ARG A 182 7.03 -28.03 6.02
N LEU A 183 6.47 -28.29 7.19
CA LEU A 183 6.85 -27.58 8.41
C LEU A 183 8.24 -28.04 8.86
N PRO A 184 9.04 -27.12 9.42
CA PRO A 184 10.28 -27.50 10.14
C PRO A 184 10.00 -28.47 11.29
N GLU A 185 11.03 -29.23 11.70
CA GLU A 185 10.93 -30.13 12.85
C GLU A 185 10.41 -29.38 14.10
N GLY A 186 9.47 -30.00 14.79
CA GLY A 186 8.80 -29.42 15.96
C GLY A 186 7.71 -28.39 15.65
N GLY A 187 7.48 -28.08 14.36
CA GLY A 187 6.39 -27.16 13.97
C GLY A 187 5.02 -27.85 14.06
N ASN A 188 3.99 -27.03 14.36
CA ASN A 188 2.60 -27.49 14.42
C ASN A 188 1.69 -26.61 13.56
N LEU A 189 0.75 -27.24 12.83
CA LEU A 189 -0.26 -26.56 12.00
C LEU A 189 -1.66 -27.12 12.31
N THR A 190 -2.45 -26.32 13.02
CA THR A 190 -3.81 -26.66 13.44
C THR A 190 -4.82 -26.08 12.45
N LEU A 191 -5.86 -26.87 12.12
CA LEU A 191 -6.95 -26.45 11.25
C LEU A 191 -8.29 -26.52 12.00
N GLU A 192 -8.99 -25.39 12.03
CA GLU A 192 -10.31 -25.24 12.66
C GLU A 192 -11.29 -24.66 11.64
N VAL A 193 -12.09 -25.50 10.97
CA VAL A 193 -12.96 -25.05 9.88
C VAL A 193 -14.42 -25.44 10.08
N GLU A 194 -15.30 -24.51 9.81
CA GLU A 194 -16.73 -24.75 9.64
C GLU A 194 -17.01 -25.30 8.25
N LYS A 195 -17.82 -26.35 8.14
CA LYS A 195 -18.09 -27.04 6.87
C LYS A 195 -19.03 -26.25 5.95
N GLY A 196 -18.84 -26.44 4.64
CA GLY A 196 -19.76 -25.96 3.62
C GLY A 196 -19.72 -24.45 3.39
N ILE A 197 -18.57 -23.81 3.58
CA ILE A 197 -18.35 -22.40 3.24
C ILE A 197 -18.03 -22.29 1.77
N LYS A 198 -18.92 -21.65 0.99
CA LYS A 198 -18.73 -21.41 -0.46
C LYS A 198 -18.50 -19.93 -0.73
N ALA A 199 -17.53 -19.64 -1.59
CA ALA A 199 -17.18 -18.28 -1.97
C ALA A 199 -16.76 -18.22 -3.45
N HIS A 200 -16.82 -17.00 -4.03
CA HIS A 200 -16.28 -16.72 -5.35
C HIS A 200 -14.77 -16.56 -5.25
N ILE A 201 -14.00 -17.49 -5.78
CA ILE A 201 -12.54 -17.54 -5.56
C ILE A 201 -11.77 -17.82 -6.84
N ASP A 202 -10.73 -17.00 -7.06
CA ASP A 202 -9.61 -17.29 -7.94
C ASP A 202 -8.70 -18.30 -7.24
N VAL A 203 -8.68 -19.52 -7.71
CA VAL A 203 -7.89 -20.62 -7.12
C VAL A 203 -6.41 -20.26 -7.05
N GLU A 204 -5.81 -19.75 -8.13
CA GLU A 204 -4.41 -19.37 -8.20
C GLU A 204 -4.08 -18.18 -7.27
N GLY A 205 -4.96 -17.18 -7.28
CA GLY A 205 -4.84 -16.02 -6.39
C GLY A 205 -4.94 -16.41 -4.92
N MET A 206 -5.89 -17.29 -4.57
CA MET A 206 -6.07 -17.75 -3.19
C MET A 206 -4.93 -18.65 -2.73
N GLU A 207 -4.43 -19.54 -3.57
CA GLU A 207 -3.21 -20.33 -3.27
C GLU A 207 -2.01 -19.41 -2.98
N THR A 208 -1.89 -18.31 -3.74
CA THR A 208 -0.85 -17.30 -3.52
C THR A 208 -1.03 -16.57 -2.19
N ILE A 209 -2.27 -16.22 -1.81
CA ILE A 209 -2.59 -15.62 -0.51
C ILE A 209 -2.16 -16.54 0.64
N LEU A 210 -2.66 -17.78 0.61
CA LEU A 210 -2.40 -18.76 1.67
C LEU A 210 -0.90 -19.06 1.80
N ARG A 211 -0.21 -19.23 0.66
CA ARG A 211 1.23 -19.45 0.61
C ARG A 211 2.02 -18.30 1.24
N ASN A 212 1.73 -17.05 0.88
CA ASN A 212 2.42 -15.90 1.47
C ASN A 212 2.22 -15.79 2.97
N LEU A 213 1.02 -16.08 3.48
CA LEU A 213 0.74 -16.05 4.92
C LEU A 213 1.49 -17.16 5.64
N PHE A 214 1.47 -18.38 5.08
CA PHE A 214 2.20 -19.52 5.62
C PHE A 214 3.72 -19.27 5.66
N GLU A 215 4.30 -18.83 4.53
CA GLU A 215 5.73 -18.51 4.44
C GLU A 215 6.15 -17.40 5.42
N ASN A 216 5.31 -16.38 5.59
CA ASN A 216 5.57 -15.36 6.60
C ASN A 216 5.56 -15.93 8.02
N ALA A 217 4.59 -16.77 8.37
CA ALA A 217 4.51 -17.36 9.69
C ALA A 217 5.74 -18.22 10.01
N VAL A 218 6.22 -19.02 9.06
CA VAL A 218 7.44 -19.81 9.21
C VAL A 218 8.70 -18.91 9.27
N LEU A 219 8.79 -17.91 8.39
CA LEU A 219 9.95 -17.02 8.28
C LEU A 219 10.17 -16.17 9.54
N TYR A 220 9.07 -15.73 10.16
CA TYR A 220 9.10 -14.85 11.34
C TYR A 220 8.90 -15.58 12.67
N SER A 221 8.88 -16.92 12.64
CA SER A 221 8.90 -17.72 13.86
C SER A 221 10.23 -17.57 14.60
N THR A 222 10.18 -17.40 15.90
CA THR A 222 11.35 -17.29 16.80
C THR A 222 11.71 -18.61 17.46
N ALA A 223 10.83 -19.60 17.38
CA ALA A 223 10.96 -20.95 17.88
C ALA A 223 10.35 -21.92 16.86
N SER A 224 9.96 -23.12 17.26
CA SER A 224 9.16 -24.01 16.40
C SER A 224 7.87 -23.30 15.99
N PRO A 225 7.56 -23.20 14.68
CA PRO A 225 6.38 -22.48 14.21
C PRO A 225 5.09 -23.18 14.66
N GLU A 226 4.25 -22.45 15.36
CA GLU A 226 2.89 -22.86 15.70
C GLU A 226 1.90 -21.99 14.94
N LEU A 227 1.15 -22.62 14.04
CA LEU A 227 0.16 -21.95 13.22
C LEU A 227 -1.22 -22.52 13.48
N THR A 228 -2.21 -21.62 13.59
CA THR A 228 -3.62 -21.99 13.60
C THR A 228 -4.31 -21.31 12.43
N VAL A 229 -4.94 -22.11 11.57
CA VAL A 229 -5.79 -21.64 10.47
C VAL A 229 -7.24 -21.92 10.84
N SER A 230 -8.04 -20.87 10.95
CA SER A 230 -9.47 -21.03 11.22
C SER A 230 -10.32 -20.40 10.12
N LEU A 231 -11.43 -21.09 9.76
CA LEU A 231 -12.39 -20.61 8.77
C LEU A 231 -13.80 -20.78 9.32
N THR A 232 -14.52 -19.65 9.47
CA THR A 232 -15.87 -19.61 10.03
C THR A 232 -16.79 -18.73 9.21
N LYS A 233 -18.11 -18.90 9.36
CA LYS A 233 -19.10 -17.97 8.79
C LYS A 233 -19.40 -16.85 9.79
N LYS A 234 -19.37 -15.61 9.30
CA LYS A 234 -19.81 -14.45 10.09
C LYS A 234 -20.79 -13.60 9.27
N GLY A 235 -22.07 -13.86 9.47
CA GLY A 235 -23.14 -13.24 8.70
C GLY A 235 -23.05 -13.61 7.22
N ARG A 236 -22.85 -12.62 6.34
CA ARG A 236 -22.74 -12.81 4.88
C ARG A 236 -21.29 -13.00 4.39
N ASN A 237 -20.35 -13.18 5.32
CA ASN A 237 -18.94 -13.28 4.99
C ASN A 237 -18.33 -14.58 5.55
N ALA A 238 -17.32 -15.08 4.85
CA ALA A 238 -16.35 -16.05 5.37
C ALA A 238 -15.25 -15.28 6.11
N LEU A 239 -14.89 -15.72 7.29
CA LEU A 239 -13.79 -15.20 8.10
C LEU A 239 -12.70 -16.25 8.15
N LEU A 240 -11.59 -16.00 7.45
CA LEU A 240 -10.39 -16.82 7.47
C LEU A 240 -9.34 -16.13 8.34
N THR A 241 -8.82 -16.85 9.34
CA THR A 241 -7.79 -16.32 10.24
C THR A 241 -6.55 -17.22 10.20
N PHE A 242 -5.39 -16.59 10.01
CA PHE A 242 -4.07 -17.20 10.19
C PHE A 242 -3.43 -16.60 11.43
N ARG A 243 -3.22 -17.41 12.44
CA ARG A 243 -2.53 -17.03 13.68
C ARG A 243 -1.19 -17.74 13.78
N ASP A 244 -0.15 -17.01 14.11
CA ASP A 244 1.20 -17.50 14.34
C ASP A 244 1.71 -17.11 15.74
N ASN A 245 2.72 -17.84 16.22
CA ASN A 245 3.46 -17.57 17.45
C ASN A 245 4.78 -16.82 17.20
N GLY A 246 4.89 -16.11 16.06
CA GLY A 246 6.10 -15.43 15.63
C GLY A 246 6.45 -14.20 16.46
N ARG A 247 7.41 -13.43 15.94
CA ARG A 247 7.97 -12.22 16.61
C ARG A 247 6.98 -11.09 16.87
N GLY A 248 5.76 -11.16 16.35
CA GLY A 248 4.76 -10.11 16.51
C GLY A 248 5.09 -8.81 15.77
N ILE A 249 4.17 -7.83 15.84
CA ILE A 249 4.27 -6.54 15.14
C ILE A 249 3.90 -5.41 16.12
N ALA A 250 4.75 -4.38 16.20
CA ALA A 250 4.44 -3.20 16.99
C ALA A 250 3.23 -2.43 16.43
N ALA A 251 2.41 -1.83 17.28
CA ALA A 251 1.18 -1.13 16.90
C ALA A 251 1.38 -0.06 15.81
N LYS A 252 2.50 0.67 15.83
CA LYS A 252 2.86 1.69 14.83
C LYS A 252 3.08 1.12 13.41
N ASP A 253 3.29 -0.18 13.27
CA ASP A 253 3.64 -0.86 12.03
C ASP A 253 2.50 -1.71 11.46
N LEU A 254 1.45 -2.03 12.24
CA LEU A 254 0.30 -2.84 11.81
C LEU A 254 -0.35 -2.36 10.51
N LYS A 255 -0.51 -1.05 10.32
CA LYS A 255 -1.07 -0.48 9.09
C LYS A 255 -0.07 -0.43 7.93
N LYS A 256 1.23 -0.51 8.24
CA LYS A 256 2.31 -0.34 7.25
C LYS A 256 2.74 -1.66 6.61
N VAL A 257 2.57 -2.81 7.30
CA VAL A 257 3.03 -4.13 6.81
C VAL A 257 2.42 -4.54 5.46
N PHE A 258 1.30 -3.94 5.07
CA PHE A 258 0.67 -4.15 3.76
C PHE A 258 1.18 -3.18 2.67
N ARG A 259 2.10 -2.26 2.99
CA ARG A 259 2.70 -1.38 1.98
C ARG A 259 3.75 -2.16 1.20
N MET A 260 3.83 -1.89 -0.09
CA MET A 260 4.82 -2.47 -0.98
C MET A 260 6.23 -2.25 -0.44
N PHE A 261 7.06 -3.29 -0.38
CA PHE A 261 8.43 -3.29 0.15
C PHE A 261 8.60 -2.88 1.62
N TYR A 262 7.51 -2.75 2.37
CA TYR A 262 7.62 -2.44 3.78
C TYR A 262 8.06 -3.66 4.58
N ARG A 263 9.06 -3.45 5.45
CA ARG A 263 9.59 -4.47 6.35
C ARG A 263 9.80 -3.85 7.73
N VAL A 264 9.38 -4.57 8.76
CA VAL A 264 9.72 -4.22 10.14
C VAL A 264 11.18 -4.64 10.37
N ARG A 265 12.07 -3.65 10.56
CA ARG A 265 13.50 -3.90 10.80
C ARG A 265 13.74 -3.99 12.30
N SER A 266 14.38 -5.06 12.77
CA SER A 266 14.95 -5.17 14.10
C SER A 266 16.46 -5.03 14.02
N PRO A 267 17.11 -4.31 14.96
CA PRO A 267 18.56 -4.21 15.00
C PRO A 267 19.20 -5.61 15.10
N GLY A 268 20.17 -5.90 14.23
CA GLY A 268 20.90 -7.17 14.24
C GLY A 268 20.26 -8.34 13.50
N GLU A 269 19.02 -8.21 12.99
CA GLU A 269 18.35 -9.27 12.25
C GLU A 269 18.44 -9.07 10.73
N ASN A 270 19.02 -10.07 10.07
CA ASN A 270 19.08 -10.12 8.60
C ASN A 270 18.00 -11.07 8.06
N ILE A 271 16.71 -10.81 8.40
CA ILE A 271 15.60 -11.64 7.94
C ILE A 271 15.44 -11.43 6.42
N ARG A 272 15.50 -12.51 5.66
CA ARG A 272 15.37 -12.53 4.21
C ARG A 272 13.88 -12.34 3.82
N GLY A 273 13.57 -11.38 2.94
CA GLY A 273 12.21 -11.19 2.43
C GLY A 273 12.08 -9.92 1.61
N THR A 274 11.24 -9.92 0.58
CA THR A 274 11.09 -8.83 -0.39
C THR A 274 10.16 -7.71 0.10
N GLY A 275 9.32 -7.96 1.11
CA GLY A 275 8.27 -7.02 1.54
C GLY A 275 7.13 -6.86 0.52
N LEU A 276 7.02 -7.76 -0.48
CA LEU A 276 5.95 -7.77 -1.48
C LEU A 276 4.77 -8.67 -1.09
N GLY A 277 5.02 -9.76 -0.37
CA GLY A 277 4.02 -10.80 -0.11
C GLY A 277 2.72 -10.28 0.49
N LEU A 278 2.77 -9.52 1.58
CA LEU A 278 1.57 -8.97 2.22
C LEU A 278 0.87 -7.88 1.37
N HIS A 279 1.61 -7.16 0.53
CA HIS A 279 1.02 -6.22 -0.42
C HIS A 279 0.19 -6.96 -1.48
N ILE A 280 0.73 -8.06 -2.04
CA ILE A 280 0.04 -8.94 -3.00
C ILE A 280 -1.19 -9.56 -2.34
N VAL A 281 -1.05 -10.09 -1.13
CA VAL A 281 -2.17 -10.63 -0.36
C VAL A 281 -3.30 -9.61 -0.23
N LYS A 282 -3.01 -8.38 0.17
CA LYS A 282 -4.01 -7.32 0.29
C LYS A 282 -4.67 -6.98 -1.04
N SER A 283 -3.92 -6.93 -2.12
CA SER A 283 -4.43 -6.63 -3.46
C SER A 283 -5.34 -7.74 -3.98
N LEU A 284 -4.92 -9.01 -3.86
CA LEU A 284 -5.73 -10.16 -4.25
C LEU A 284 -7.03 -10.27 -3.44
N ILE A 285 -6.98 -10.04 -2.13
CA ILE A 285 -8.18 -10.04 -1.28
C ILE A 285 -9.14 -8.93 -1.69
N LYS A 286 -8.64 -7.75 -2.04
CA LYS A 286 -9.45 -6.64 -2.56
C LYS A 286 -10.12 -7.03 -3.88
N ASP A 287 -9.43 -7.74 -4.77
CA ASP A 287 -9.99 -8.24 -6.03
C ASP A 287 -11.12 -9.26 -5.81
N HIS A 288 -11.07 -10.02 -4.71
CA HIS A 288 -12.16 -10.90 -4.26
C HIS A 288 -13.30 -10.15 -3.55
N GLY A 289 -13.29 -8.81 -3.51
CA GLY A 289 -14.27 -8.00 -2.78
C GLY A 289 -14.15 -8.09 -1.26
N GLY A 290 -13.04 -8.61 -0.76
CA GLY A 290 -12.77 -8.84 0.65
C GLY A 290 -11.93 -7.76 1.31
N GLN A 291 -11.59 -8.00 2.58
CA GLN A 291 -10.71 -7.16 3.38
C GLN A 291 -9.74 -8.02 4.18
N ILE A 292 -8.53 -7.50 4.42
CA ILE A 292 -7.55 -8.09 5.33
C ILE A 292 -7.14 -7.08 6.41
N ARG A 293 -6.97 -7.59 7.61
CA ARG A 293 -6.37 -6.87 8.73
C ARG A 293 -5.38 -7.77 9.46
N VAL A 294 -4.46 -7.17 10.20
CA VAL A 294 -3.56 -7.86 11.11
C VAL A 294 -3.78 -7.36 12.52
N ALA A 295 -3.75 -8.27 13.47
CA ALA A 295 -3.73 -8.00 14.91
C ALA A 295 -2.47 -8.63 15.51
N SER A 296 -1.86 -7.94 16.47
CA SER A 296 -0.74 -8.43 17.26
C SER A 296 -0.72 -7.65 18.59
N ASP A 297 -0.52 -8.35 19.69
CA ASP A 297 -0.43 -7.74 21.03
C ASP A 297 0.96 -7.12 21.29
N GLY A 298 1.82 -7.14 20.30
CA GLY A 298 3.13 -6.53 20.34
C GLY A 298 4.27 -7.48 19.97
N PRO A 299 5.52 -7.02 20.09
CA PRO A 299 6.69 -7.85 19.84
C PRO A 299 6.72 -9.11 20.72
N GLY A 300 7.00 -10.26 20.13
CA GLY A 300 7.04 -11.56 20.82
C GLY A 300 5.68 -12.24 21.03
N GLN A 301 4.57 -11.62 20.61
CA GLN A 301 3.21 -12.12 20.87
C GLN A 301 2.54 -12.73 19.63
N GLY A 302 3.30 -12.99 18.57
CA GLY A 302 2.76 -13.49 17.30
C GLY A 302 1.85 -12.52 16.59
N CYS A 303 1.22 -12.98 15.51
CA CYS A 303 0.28 -12.24 14.70
C CYS A 303 -0.96 -13.05 14.37
N ALA A 304 -2.07 -12.34 14.14
CA ALA A 304 -3.28 -12.89 13.53
C ALA A 304 -3.65 -12.09 12.29
N PHE A 305 -3.54 -12.71 11.11
CA PHE A 305 -4.02 -12.15 9.85
C PHE A 305 -5.48 -12.59 9.65
N ILE A 306 -6.39 -11.63 9.58
CA ILE A 306 -7.82 -11.86 9.53
C ILE A 306 -8.34 -11.37 8.19
N ILE A 307 -8.84 -12.31 7.38
CA ILE A 307 -9.39 -12.10 6.04
C ILE A 307 -10.90 -12.26 6.09
N THR A 308 -11.61 -11.30 5.52
CA THR A 308 -13.05 -11.33 5.37
C THR A 308 -13.38 -11.36 3.88
N LEU A 309 -14.10 -12.39 3.42
CA LEU A 309 -14.54 -12.56 2.04
C LEU A 309 -16.07 -12.67 1.98
N PRO A 310 -16.74 -12.11 0.95
CA PRO A 310 -18.16 -12.31 0.75
C PRO A 310 -18.45 -13.79 0.44
N LEU A 311 -19.47 -14.35 1.10
CA LEU A 311 -19.97 -15.68 0.75
C LEU A 311 -20.64 -15.66 -0.62
N ALA A 312 -20.57 -16.77 -1.36
CA ALA A 312 -21.39 -16.95 -2.52
C ALA A 312 -22.87 -16.92 -2.06
N SER A 313 -23.66 -16.00 -2.62
CA SER A 313 -25.10 -15.99 -2.37
C SER A 313 -25.69 -17.27 -2.92
N ASP A 314 -26.45 -18.01 -2.11
CA ASP A 314 -27.30 -19.10 -2.61
C ASP A 314 -28.28 -18.49 -3.62
N SER A 315 -27.99 -18.63 -4.90
CA SER A 315 -28.87 -18.23 -6.01
C SER A 315 -30.03 -19.23 -6.18
N ARG A 316 -30.66 -19.63 -5.05
CA ARG A 316 -31.92 -20.39 -5.02
C ARG A 316 -33.06 -19.50 -4.51
N LYS A 317 -33.29 -18.39 -5.20
CA LYS A 317 -34.60 -17.75 -5.31
C LYS A 317 -34.76 -17.30 -6.75
N GLY A 318 -35.04 -18.27 -7.64
CA GLY A 318 -35.72 -17.97 -8.87
C GLY A 318 -37.03 -17.23 -8.54
N PRO A 319 -37.50 -16.32 -9.41
CA PRO A 319 -38.78 -15.67 -9.20
C PRO A 319 -39.85 -16.75 -9.18
N THR A 320 -40.56 -16.87 -8.04
CA THR A 320 -41.84 -17.57 -7.96
C THR A 320 -42.79 -16.77 -8.82
N ASN A 321 -43.04 -17.25 -10.06
CA ASN A 321 -44.14 -16.80 -10.89
C ASN A 321 -45.42 -17.16 -10.13
N ALA A 322 -46.12 -16.14 -9.61
CA ALA A 322 -47.51 -16.17 -9.25
C ALA A 322 -48.26 -15.18 -10.16
#